data_f7ca7f8ae5d05e3708e665318321b319
#
_entry.id   f7ca7f8ae5d05e3708e665318321b319
#
_cell.length_a   1.000
_cell.length_b   1.000
_cell.length_c   1.000
_cell.angle_alpha   90.00
_cell.angle_beta   90.00
_cell.angle_gamma   90.00
#
_symmetry.space_group_name_H-M   'P 1'
#
loop_
_entity.id
_entity.type
_entity.pdbx_description
1 polymer ?
#
loop_
_entity_poly.entity_id
_entity_poly.type
_entity_poly.pdbx_seq_one_letter_code
_entity_poly.pdbx_strand_id
1 'polypeptide(L)'
;MGLAERIDDFPQLADYDRLVRKRAAILVLLALAVVAAFVADLATGPSSLAPLDAIRGLFFPEGLSAPMRVIIWDVRLPQALMAILVGAALSLAGAEMQTILNNSLASPFTLGVSSAASLGAALAIVLGLGLPGIDPSWLISANAFLFAFGSVLLLQSMSRLRGTGPETLVLFGIALVFTFNALV
;
A
#
# COMPACT_ATOMS: atom_id res chain seq x y z
N MET A 1 21.60 44.46 4.11
CA MET A 1 21.58 43.75 2.85
C MET A 1 21.12 42.32 3.15
N GLY A 2 19.83 42.03 2.94
CA GLY A 2 19.17 40.83 3.43
C GLY A 2 19.40 39.61 2.53
N LEU A 3 19.25 38.41 3.10
CA LEU A 3 19.35 37.12 2.40
C LEU A 3 18.41 37.04 1.16
N ALA A 4 17.30 37.77 1.15
CA ALA A 4 16.38 37.88 0.03
C ALA A 4 16.99 38.52 -1.22
N GLU A 5 17.87 39.53 -1.04
CA GLU A 5 18.55 40.27 -2.12
C GLU A 5 19.63 39.43 -2.84
N ARG A 6 20.10 38.33 -2.20
CA ARG A 6 21.07 37.40 -2.80
C ARG A 6 20.44 36.35 -3.71
N ILE A 7 19.14 36.12 -3.61
CA ILE A 7 18.44 35.07 -4.40
C ILE A 7 18.23 35.59 -5.82
N ASP A 8 18.02 36.88 -6.02
CA ASP A 8 17.80 37.51 -7.33
C ASP A 8 19.05 37.50 -8.24
N ASP A 9 20.26 37.39 -7.65
CA ASP A 9 21.53 37.31 -8.38
C ASP A 9 21.80 35.92 -9.00
N PHE A 10 21.01 34.90 -8.63
CA PHE A 10 21.14 33.54 -9.16
C PHE A 10 19.78 33.00 -9.67
N PRO A 11 19.46 33.22 -10.94
CA PRO A 11 18.19 32.74 -11.53
C PRO A 11 17.94 31.24 -11.35
N GLN A 12 19.00 30.44 -11.24
CA GLN A 12 18.90 29.01 -10.96
C GLN A 12 18.34 28.68 -9.54
N LEU A 13 18.59 29.54 -8.56
CA LEU A 13 18.06 29.37 -7.20
C LEU A 13 16.57 29.72 -7.12
N ALA A 14 16.14 30.73 -7.87
CA ALA A 14 14.72 31.12 -7.95
C ALA A 14 13.87 30.01 -8.61
N ASP A 15 14.39 29.38 -9.66
CA ASP A 15 13.75 28.25 -10.32
C ASP A 15 13.69 27.01 -9.40
N TYR A 16 14.75 26.75 -8.64
CA TYR A 16 14.78 25.67 -7.66
C TYR A 16 13.70 25.86 -6.57
N ASP A 17 13.62 27.04 -5.99
CA ASP A 17 12.63 27.39 -4.95
C ASP A 17 11.19 27.28 -5.47
N ARG A 18 10.98 27.64 -6.74
CA ARG A 18 9.68 27.47 -7.41
C ARG A 18 9.32 26.01 -7.57
N LEU A 19 10.27 25.16 -7.96
CA LEU A 19 10.07 23.71 -8.09
C LEU A 19 9.81 23.07 -6.72
N VAL A 20 10.55 23.45 -5.69
CA VAL A 20 10.36 22.92 -4.32
C VAL A 20 8.98 23.32 -3.79
N ARG A 21 8.58 24.59 -3.93
CA ARG A 21 7.24 25.05 -3.53
C ARG A 21 6.13 24.34 -4.29
N LYS A 22 6.27 24.12 -5.61
CA LYS A 22 5.30 23.36 -6.41
C LYS A 22 5.19 21.92 -5.93
N ARG A 23 6.32 21.25 -5.67
CA ARG A 23 6.33 19.88 -5.13
C ARG A 23 5.73 19.80 -3.74
N ALA A 24 6.06 20.73 -2.86
CA ALA A 24 5.46 20.82 -1.53
C ALA A 24 3.95 21.05 -1.58
N ALA A 25 3.47 21.94 -2.46
CA ALA A 25 2.04 22.15 -2.67
C ALA A 25 1.32 20.89 -3.16
N ILE A 26 1.93 20.15 -4.10
CA ILE A 26 1.38 18.86 -4.56
C ILE A 26 1.31 17.85 -3.42
N LEU A 27 2.37 17.74 -2.60
CA LEU A 27 2.37 16.82 -1.46
C LEU A 27 1.29 17.18 -0.43
N VAL A 28 1.11 18.46 -0.13
CA VAL A 28 0.04 18.93 0.77
C VAL A 28 -1.33 18.61 0.18
N LEU A 29 -1.54 18.86 -1.11
CA LEU A 29 -2.79 18.53 -1.79
C LEU A 29 -3.09 17.04 -1.73
N LEU A 30 -2.09 16.19 -1.99
CA LEU A 30 -2.23 14.74 -1.91
C LEU A 30 -2.52 14.28 -0.48
N ALA A 31 -1.84 14.85 0.53
CA ALA A 31 -2.12 14.55 1.93
C ALA A 31 -3.57 14.91 2.32
N LEU A 32 -4.05 16.09 1.89
CA LEU A 32 -5.43 16.49 2.09
C LEU A 32 -6.41 15.56 1.36
N ALA A 33 -6.07 15.11 0.16
CA ALA A 33 -6.89 14.15 -0.59
C ALA A 33 -6.98 12.79 0.13
N VAL A 34 -5.88 12.30 0.72
CA VAL A 34 -5.88 11.07 1.55
C VAL A 34 -6.77 11.24 2.77
N VAL A 35 -6.67 12.38 3.48
CA VAL A 35 -7.53 12.67 4.65
C VAL A 35 -9.00 12.75 4.22
N ALA A 36 -9.30 13.41 3.12
CA ALA A 36 -10.67 13.50 2.59
C ALA A 36 -11.21 12.12 2.19
N ALA A 37 -10.39 11.29 1.54
CA ALA A 37 -10.76 9.92 1.18
C ALA A 37 -10.99 9.05 2.43
N PHE A 38 -10.15 9.17 3.46
CA PHE A 38 -10.33 8.47 4.74
C PHE A 38 -11.65 8.85 5.42
N VAL A 39 -11.96 10.13 5.48
CA VAL A 39 -13.23 10.62 6.05
C VAL A 39 -14.42 10.14 5.20
N ALA A 40 -14.29 10.17 3.88
CA ALA A 40 -15.33 9.68 2.98
C ALA A 40 -15.57 8.17 3.15
N ASP A 41 -14.52 7.36 3.29
CA ASP A 41 -14.61 5.92 3.50
C ASP A 41 -15.30 5.58 4.83
N LEU A 42 -14.96 6.30 5.90
CA LEU A 42 -15.66 6.18 7.20
C LEU A 42 -17.13 6.59 7.12
N ALA A 43 -17.43 7.61 6.31
CA ALA A 43 -18.78 8.16 6.17
C ALA A 43 -19.67 7.35 5.21
N THR A 44 -19.08 6.63 4.24
CA THR A 44 -19.80 5.83 3.24
C THR A 44 -19.71 4.34 3.56
N GLY A 45 -20.81 3.61 3.41
CA GLY A 45 -20.82 2.17 3.63
C GLY A 45 -22.23 1.59 3.61
N PRO A 46 -22.38 0.25 3.61
CA PRO A 46 -23.67 -0.43 3.47
C PRO A 46 -24.60 -0.28 4.69
N SER A 47 -24.17 0.40 5.74
CA SER A 47 -25.00 0.67 6.93
C SER A 47 -25.78 1.96 6.74
N SER A 48 -26.98 2.04 7.34
CA SER A 48 -27.86 3.21 7.37
C SER A 48 -27.35 4.36 8.26
N LEU A 49 -26.04 4.40 8.56
CA LEU A 49 -25.40 5.43 9.35
C LEU A 49 -25.31 6.74 8.57
N ALA A 50 -25.79 7.82 9.15
CA ALA A 50 -25.53 9.13 8.59
C ALA A 50 -24.01 9.44 8.65
N PRO A 51 -23.44 10.05 7.60
CA PRO A 51 -22.00 10.37 7.56
C PRO A 51 -21.50 11.14 8.78
N LEU A 52 -22.32 12.05 9.27
CA LEU A 52 -22.01 12.86 10.45
C LEU A 52 -21.92 12.03 11.74
N ASP A 53 -22.77 11.01 11.87
CA ASP A 53 -22.79 10.12 13.04
C ASP A 53 -21.57 9.19 13.04
N ALA A 54 -21.11 8.77 11.86
CA ALA A 54 -19.88 8.01 11.73
C ALA A 54 -18.66 8.82 12.18
N ILE A 55 -18.55 10.08 11.77
CA ILE A 55 -17.46 10.98 12.17
C ILE A 55 -17.53 11.30 13.66
N ARG A 56 -18.74 11.62 14.18
CA ARG A 56 -18.95 11.87 15.63
C ARG A 56 -18.61 10.66 16.46
N GLY A 57 -18.99 9.46 16.00
CA GLY A 57 -18.72 8.21 16.68
C GLY A 57 -17.24 7.86 16.82
N LEU A 58 -16.38 8.44 15.97
CA LEU A 58 -14.94 8.30 16.10
C LEU A 58 -14.39 9.02 17.34
N PHE A 59 -14.97 10.20 17.64
CA PHE A 59 -14.51 11.04 18.76
C PHE A 59 -15.32 10.79 20.06
N PHE A 60 -16.56 10.34 19.92
CA PHE A 60 -17.48 10.13 21.06
C PHE A 60 -18.15 8.75 20.99
N PRO A 61 -17.39 7.67 21.22
CA PRO A 61 -17.90 6.29 21.09
C PRO A 61 -18.99 5.94 22.14
N GLU A 62 -19.04 6.67 23.26
CA GLU A 62 -20.00 6.42 24.32
C GLU A 62 -21.47 6.80 23.96
N GLY A 63 -21.63 7.69 22.97
CA GLY A 63 -22.93 8.10 22.46
C GLY A 63 -23.54 7.18 21.41
N LEU A 64 -22.82 6.13 21.00
CA LEU A 64 -23.24 5.21 19.94
C LEU A 64 -24.00 4.01 20.52
N SER A 65 -24.97 3.49 19.76
CA SER A 65 -25.52 2.16 20.02
C SER A 65 -24.44 1.08 19.84
N ALA A 66 -24.57 -0.05 20.57
CA ALA A 66 -23.58 -1.13 20.50
C ALA A 66 -23.30 -1.62 19.07
N PRO A 67 -24.29 -1.82 18.16
CA PRO A 67 -24.02 -2.20 16.78
C PRO A 67 -23.25 -1.12 16.00
N MET A 68 -23.56 0.15 16.21
CA MET A 68 -22.87 1.27 15.53
C MET A 68 -21.40 1.36 15.96
N ARG A 69 -21.13 1.13 17.23
CA ARG A 69 -19.76 1.13 17.75
C ARG A 69 -18.93 0.03 17.10
N VAL A 70 -19.44 -1.20 17.00
CA VAL A 70 -18.79 -2.31 16.33
C VAL A 70 -18.51 -1.97 14.85
N ILE A 71 -19.50 -1.43 14.15
CA ILE A 71 -19.34 -1.08 12.72
C ILE A 71 -18.22 -0.04 12.53
N ILE A 72 -18.17 0.99 13.37
CA ILE A 72 -17.19 2.07 13.21
C ILE A 72 -15.81 1.62 13.67
N TRP A 73 -15.69 1.03 14.86
CA TRP A 73 -14.39 0.78 15.49
C TRP A 73 -13.77 -0.56 15.12
N ASP A 74 -14.58 -1.61 14.93
CA ASP A 74 -14.07 -2.96 14.68
C ASP A 74 -14.06 -3.32 13.18
N VAL A 75 -14.78 -2.55 12.34
CA VAL A 75 -14.85 -2.82 10.90
C VAL A 75 -14.28 -1.65 10.08
N ARG A 76 -14.91 -0.48 10.13
CA ARG A 76 -14.57 0.63 9.22
C ARG A 76 -13.22 1.25 9.50
N LEU A 77 -12.94 1.57 10.75
CA LEU A 77 -11.70 2.22 11.13
C LEU A 77 -10.46 1.36 10.80
N PRO A 78 -10.41 0.06 11.19
CA PRO A 78 -9.30 -0.80 10.80
C PRO A 78 -9.16 -0.94 9.28
N GLN A 79 -10.26 -1.06 8.55
CA GLN A 79 -10.26 -1.19 7.09
C GLN A 79 -9.72 0.07 6.42
N ALA A 80 -10.16 1.25 6.82
CA ALA A 80 -9.70 2.53 6.30
C ALA A 80 -8.20 2.77 6.61
N LEU A 81 -7.75 2.44 7.83
CA LEU A 81 -6.34 2.51 8.21
C LEU A 81 -5.49 1.54 7.39
N MET A 82 -5.95 0.30 7.20
CA MET A 82 -5.26 -0.68 6.37
C MET A 82 -5.16 -0.23 4.92
N ALA A 83 -6.19 0.39 4.34
CA ALA A 83 -6.15 0.94 2.99
C ALA A 83 -5.03 1.98 2.82
N ILE A 84 -4.87 2.88 3.80
CA ILE A 84 -3.80 3.89 3.79
C ILE A 84 -2.42 3.22 3.92
N LEU A 85 -2.25 2.31 4.89
CA LEU A 85 -0.97 1.66 5.15
C LEU A 85 -0.53 0.79 3.97
N VAL A 86 -1.44 -0.01 3.42
CA VAL A 86 -1.15 -0.86 2.26
C VAL A 86 -0.87 -0.01 1.03
N GLY A 87 -1.66 1.04 0.79
CA GLY A 87 -1.44 1.98 -0.32
C GLY A 87 -0.09 2.67 -0.24
N ALA A 88 0.31 3.14 0.96
CA ALA A 88 1.61 3.75 1.20
C ALA A 88 2.76 2.76 0.96
N ALA A 89 2.64 1.53 1.49
CA ALA A 89 3.64 0.48 1.32
C ALA A 89 3.82 0.08 -0.16
N LEU A 90 2.71 -0.11 -0.88
CA LEU A 90 2.74 -0.44 -2.32
C LEU A 90 3.30 0.70 -3.16
N SER A 91 3.00 1.96 -2.81
CA SER A 91 3.53 3.14 -3.51
C SER A 91 5.03 3.25 -3.33
N LEU A 92 5.54 3.04 -2.11
CA LEU A 92 6.96 3.05 -1.82
C LEU A 92 7.68 1.92 -2.55
N ALA A 93 7.19 0.68 -2.42
CA ALA A 93 7.75 -0.47 -3.10
C ALA A 93 7.72 -0.30 -4.63
N GLY A 94 6.65 0.27 -5.18
CA GLY A 94 6.54 0.57 -6.61
C GLY A 94 7.57 1.58 -7.08
N ALA A 95 7.78 2.67 -6.35
CA ALA A 95 8.79 3.68 -6.67
C ALA A 95 10.21 3.11 -6.66
N GLU A 96 10.55 2.28 -5.66
CA GLU A 96 11.83 1.58 -5.58
C GLU A 96 12.01 0.61 -6.77
N MET A 97 11.00 -0.20 -7.08
CA MET A 97 11.05 -1.14 -8.20
C MET A 97 11.23 -0.44 -9.54
N GLN A 98 10.52 0.67 -9.79
CA GLN A 98 10.66 1.46 -11.01
C GLN A 98 12.09 2.00 -11.17
N THR A 99 12.69 2.42 -10.06
CA THR A 99 14.07 2.94 -10.05
C THR A 99 15.08 1.83 -10.30
N ILE A 100 14.98 0.70 -9.58
CA ILE A 100 15.92 -0.43 -9.70
C ILE A 100 15.87 -1.06 -11.10
N LEU A 101 14.67 -1.22 -11.65
CA LEU A 101 14.46 -1.85 -12.94
C LEU A 101 14.56 -0.87 -14.13
N ASN A 102 14.77 0.43 -13.86
CA ASN A 102 14.71 1.51 -14.84
C ASN A 102 13.50 1.38 -15.78
N ASN A 103 12.34 1.02 -15.20
CA ASN A 103 11.11 0.74 -15.93
C ASN A 103 9.91 1.33 -15.16
N SER A 104 9.26 2.34 -15.73
CA SER A 104 8.09 3.00 -15.14
C SER A 104 6.84 2.12 -15.02
N LEU A 105 6.82 0.96 -15.70
CA LEU A 105 5.72 -0.01 -15.63
C LEU A 105 5.91 -1.08 -14.54
N ALA A 106 7.08 -1.09 -13.87
CA ALA A 106 7.34 -2.04 -12.80
C ALA A 106 6.50 -1.73 -11.56
N SER A 107 5.94 -2.76 -10.97
CA SER A 107 5.15 -2.69 -9.72
C SER A 107 5.20 -4.02 -8.99
N PRO A 108 4.85 -4.07 -7.68
CA PRO A 108 4.72 -5.34 -6.95
C PRO A 108 3.72 -6.31 -7.58
N PHE A 109 2.72 -5.80 -8.30
CA PHE A 109 1.74 -6.62 -9.02
C PHE A 109 2.35 -7.29 -10.26
N THR A 110 3.11 -6.53 -11.06
CA THR A 110 3.72 -7.04 -12.30
C THR A 110 4.87 -8.02 -12.04
N LEU A 111 5.47 -7.99 -10.84
CA LEU A 111 6.55 -8.89 -10.44
C LEU A 111 6.07 -10.13 -9.65
N GLY A 112 4.76 -10.32 -9.52
CA GLY A 112 4.18 -11.54 -8.96
C GLY A 112 4.12 -11.59 -7.43
N VAL A 113 4.52 -10.53 -6.72
CA VAL A 113 4.51 -10.51 -5.25
C VAL A 113 3.09 -10.66 -4.70
N SER A 114 2.12 -9.92 -5.28
CA SER A 114 0.72 -10.00 -4.86
C SER A 114 0.08 -11.35 -5.19
N SER A 115 0.41 -11.93 -6.36
CA SER A 115 -0.09 -13.28 -6.74
C SER A 115 0.48 -14.37 -5.82
N ALA A 116 1.76 -14.25 -5.43
CA ALA A 116 2.36 -15.14 -4.44
C ALA A 116 1.66 -15.03 -3.07
N ALA A 117 1.36 -13.81 -2.60
CA ALA A 117 0.62 -13.60 -1.37
C ALA A 117 -0.77 -14.26 -1.42
N SER A 118 -1.48 -14.11 -2.55
CA SER A 118 -2.79 -14.74 -2.76
C SER A 118 -2.71 -16.27 -2.71
N LEU A 119 -1.71 -16.87 -3.36
CA LEU A 119 -1.47 -18.31 -3.27
C LEU A 119 -1.19 -18.75 -1.83
N GLY A 120 -0.34 -18.00 -1.11
CA GLY A 120 -0.06 -18.29 0.29
C GLY A 120 -1.30 -18.26 1.17
N ALA A 121 -2.14 -17.23 1.01
CA ALA A 121 -3.40 -17.12 1.73
C ALA A 121 -4.37 -18.25 1.37
N ALA A 122 -4.53 -18.56 0.07
CA ALA A 122 -5.40 -19.64 -0.41
C ALA A 122 -4.98 -21.00 0.16
N LEU A 123 -3.69 -21.31 0.17
CA LEU A 123 -3.18 -22.56 0.75
C LEU A 123 -3.48 -22.64 2.25
N ALA A 124 -3.32 -21.54 3.01
CA ALA A 124 -3.64 -21.53 4.43
C ALA A 124 -5.13 -21.82 4.68
N ILE A 125 -6.01 -21.26 3.85
CA ILE A 125 -7.45 -21.45 3.95
C ILE A 125 -7.84 -22.89 3.55
N VAL A 126 -7.37 -23.37 2.38
CA VAL A 126 -7.75 -24.69 1.83
C VAL A 126 -7.21 -25.82 2.67
N LEU A 127 -5.97 -25.71 3.16
CA LEU A 127 -5.37 -26.73 4.02
C LEU A 127 -5.86 -26.67 5.47
N GLY A 128 -6.66 -25.66 5.81
CA GLY A 128 -7.16 -25.47 7.17
C GLY A 128 -6.03 -25.31 8.19
N LEU A 129 -4.97 -24.59 7.82
CA LEU A 129 -3.81 -24.40 8.70
C LEU A 129 -4.27 -23.70 9.97
N GLY A 130 -4.26 -24.41 11.07
CA GLY A 130 -4.64 -23.90 12.39
C GLY A 130 -3.60 -24.31 13.44
N LEU A 131 -3.31 -23.39 14.35
CA LEU A 131 -2.53 -23.68 15.55
C LEU A 131 -3.43 -23.46 16.77
N PRO A 132 -3.43 -24.40 17.75
CA PRO A 132 -4.23 -24.23 18.96
C PRO A 132 -3.90 -22.90 19.66
N GLY A 133 -4.94 -22.09 19.92
CA GLY A 133 -4.80 -20.81 20.61
C GLY A 133 -4.41 -19.62 19.71
N ILE A 134 -4.25 -19.81 18.42
CA ILE A 134 -3.98 -18.71 17.46
C ILE A 134 -5.19 -18.53 16.55
N ASP A 135 -5.64 -17.29 16.40
CA ASP A 135 -6.71 -16.96 15.46
C ASP A 135 -6.28 -17.32 14.02
N PRO A 136 -7.09 -18.05 13.26
CA PRO A 136 -6.77 -18.45 11.89
C PRO A 136 -6.38 -17.28 10.95
N SER A 137 -6.89 -16.09 11.17
CA SER A 137 -6.58 -14.89 10.37
C SER A 137 -5.09 -14.52 10.42
N TRP A 138 -4.43 -14.73 11.56
CA TRP A 138 -2.99 -14.50 11.70
C TRP A 138 -2.16 -15.49 10.88
N LEU A 139 -2.59 -16.75 10.82
CA LEU A 139 -1.90 -17.78 10.02
C LEU A 139 -2.07 -17.54 8.52
N ILE A 140 -3.25 -17.11 8.10
CA ILE A 140 -3.50 -16.72 6.70
C ILE A 140 -2.58 -15.56 6.32
N SER A 141 -2.53 -14.51 7.15
CA SER A 141 -1.68 -13.34 6.92
C SER A 141 -0.19 -13.68 6.92
N ALA A 142 0.26 -14.51 7.87
CA ALA A 142 1.65 -14.95 7.95
C ALA A 142 2.04 -15.80 6.72
N ASN A 143 1.18 -16.70 6.28
CA ASN A 143 1.45 -17.53 5.12
C ASN A 143 1.48 -16.69 3.83
N ALA A 144 0.54 -15.74 3.67
CA ALA A 144 0.57 -14.77 2.58
C ALA A 144 1.90 -13.98 2.55
N PHE A 145 2.35 -13.51 3.70
CA PHE A 145 3.63 -12.81 3.82
C PHE A 145 4.83 -13.70 3.44
N LEU A 146 4.87 -14.95 3.93
CA LEU A 146 5.96 -15.88 3.61
C LEU A 146 6.06 -16.16 2.11
N PHE A 147 4.94 -16.34 1.42
CA PHE A 147 4.92 -16.55 -0.01
C PHE A 147 5.30 -15.28 -0.78
N ALA A 148 4.82 -14.11 -0.38
CA ALA A 148 5.22 -12.83 -0.95
C ALA A 148 6.74 -12.60 -0.80
N PHE A 149 7.26 -12.82 0.41
CA PHE A 149 8.69 -12.69 0.69
C PHE A 149 9.51 -13.71 -0.11
N GLY A 150 9.04 -14.95 -0.20
CA GLY A 150 9.65 -16.00 -1.02
C GLY A 150 9.74 -15.62 -2.49
N SER A 151 8.69 -14.99 -3.05
CA SER A 151 8.71 -14.52 -4.45
C SER A 151 9.76 -13.41 -4.68
N VAL A 152 9.94 -12.51 -3.71
CA VAL A 152 10.99 -11.49 -3.76
C VAL A 152 12.37 -12.13 -3.72
N LEU A 153 12.58 -13.15 -2.88
CA LEU A 153 13.85 -13.89 -2.83
C LEU A 153 14.13 -14.65 -4.15
N LEU A 154 13.10 -15.18 -4.80
CA LEU A 154 13.23 -15.80 -6.14
C LEU A 154 13.67 -14.75 -7.17
N LEU A 155 13.04 -13.59 -7.22
CA LEU A 155 13.44 -12.48 -8.08
C LEU A 155 14.88 -12.03 -7.81
N GLN A 156 15.23 -11.89 -6.54
CA GLN A 156 16.58 -11.49 -6.14
C GLN A 156 17.63 -12.54 -6.51
N SER A 157 17.31 -13.83 -6.37
CA SER A 157 18.21 -14.91 -6.78
C SER A 157 18.46 -14.89 -8.29
N MET A 158 17.40 -14.64 -9.06
CA MET A 158 17.47 -14.51 -10.52
C MET A 158 18.33 -13.30 -10.94
N SER A 159 18.21 -12.17 -10.24
CA SER A 159 18.99 -10.95 -10.52
C SER A 159 20.50 -11.13 -10.33
N ARG A 160 20.92 -12.12 -9.55
CA ARG A 160 22.34 -12.43 -9.32
C ARG A 160 22.98 -13.30 -10.39
N LEU A 161 22.19 -13.85 -11.31
CA LEU A 161 22.71 -14.67 -12.40
C LEU A 161 23.39 -13.77 -13.45
N ARG A 162 24.49 -14.27 -14.03
CA ARG A 162 25.23 -13.54 -15.07
C ARG A 162 24.36 -13.35 -16.31
N GLY A 163 24.29 -12.12 -16.82
CA GLY A 163 23.52 -11.78 -18.01
C GLY A 163 22.05 -11.45 -17.78
N THR A 164 21.59 -11.42 -16.52
CA THR A 164 20.22 -11.02 -16.19
C THR A 164 20.11 -9.50 -16.16
N GLY A 165 19.38 -8.95 -17.14
CA GLY A 165 19.03 -7.53 -17.18
C GLY A 165 17.65 -7.26 -16.58
N PRO A 166 17.26 -5.98 -16.43
CA PRO A 166 15.93 -5.58 -15.94
C PRO A 166 14.79 -6.22 -16.73
N GLU A 167 14.95 -6.36 -18.05
CA GLU A 167 13.95 -6.96 -18.93
C GLU A 167 13.68 -8.43 -18.57
N THR A 168 14.75 -9.18 -18.29
CA THR A 168 14.65 -10.59 -17.88
C THR A 168 13.92 -10.72 -16.53
N LEU A 169 14.16 -9.80 -15.59
CA LEU A 169 13.47 -9.77 -14.29
C LEU A 169 11.99 -9.49 -14.46
N VAL A 170 11.61 -8.58 -15.34
CA VAL A 170 10.20 -8.29 -15.64
C VAL A 170 9.51 -9.51 -16.26
N LEU A 171 10.14 -10.15 -17.26
CA LEU A 171 9.61 -11.37 -17.89
C LEU A 171 9.46 -12.52 -16.87
N PHE A 172 10.45 -12.69 -16.02
CA PHE A 172 10.40 -13.70 -14.95
C PHE A 172 9.28 -13.39 -13.95
N GLY A 173 9.11 -12.11 -13.56
CA GLY A 173 8.01 -11.66 -12.73
C GLY A 173 6.64 -11.98 -13.32
N ILE A 174 6.46 -11.71 -14.62
CA ILE A 174 5.21 -12.04 -15.33
C ILE A 174 4.99 -13.57 -15.33
N ALA A 175 6.03 -14.38 -15.55
CA ALA A 175 5.92 -15.83 -15.46
C ALA A 175 5.49 -16.29 -14.06
N LEU A 176 6.02 -15.65 -13.00
CA LEU A 176 5.57 -15.92 -11.62
C LEU A 176 4.10 -15.54 -11.40
N VAL A 177 3.65 -14.39 -11.94
CA VAL A 177 2.21 -14.00 -11.87
C VAL A 177 1.33 -15.10 -12.44
N PHE A 178 1.61 -15.56 -13.67
CA PHE A 178 0.83 -16.61 -14.30
C PHE A 178 0.91 -17.93 -13.55
N THR A 179 2.09 -18.31 -13.07
CA THR A 179 2.28 -19.54 -12.30
C THR A 179 1.48 -19.52 -11.01
N PHE A 180 1.59 -18.46 -10.21
CA PHE A 180 0.87 -18.35 -8.94
C PHE A 180 -0.64 -18.26 -9.15
N ASN A 181 -1.11 -17.51 -10.12
CA ASN A 181 -2.55 -17.42 -10.43
C ASN A 181 -3.14 -18.74 -10.96
N ALA A 182 -2.34 -19.58 -11.62
CA ALA A 182 -2.79 -20.91 -12.06
C ALA A 182 -2.87 -21.92 -10.91
N LEU A 183 -2.22 -21.65 -9.77
CA LEU A 183 -2.21 -22.50 -8.58
C LEU A 183 -3.25 -22.09 -7.53
N VAL A 184 -3.83 -20.88 -7.64
CA VAL A 184 -4.91 -20.38 -6.77
C VAL A 184 -6.26 -20.91 -7.23
#